data_56894d1b0ad5900f2dde27c214245ffa
#
_entry.id   56894d1b0ad5900f2dde27c214245ffa
#
_cell.length_a   1.000
_cell.length_b   1.000
_cell.length_c   1.000
_cell.angle_alpha   90.00
_cell.angle_beta   90.00
_cell.angle_gamma   90.00
#
_symmetry.space_group_name_H-M   'P 1'
#
loop_
_entity.id
_entity.type
_entity.pdbx_description
1 polymer ?
#
loop_
_entity_poly.entity_id
_entity_poly.type
_entity_poly.pdbx_seq_one_letter_code
_entity_poly.pdbx_strand_id
1 'polypeptide(L)'
;DSNHNEMFWREDSKKSGEKNGFVCAITKKTNFKVAVAMRYYFEKNNEQIEIKVNKIEKELYVGNCFEVYAEKGSNYVLHKYVSVLSTLNYSDLSVVDAVMKKTNDAKRIGFDILLLNHKKAWQKIWSNADVSIKGDLKAQQAIRFNIFQLYQTYTGKNPKLNIGPKGFTGEKYGGATYWDTEAYCLPFFLKTAPKEVARQLLIYRYEQLDRAIENAEKLGFSKGAALYPMVTMNGEECHNEWEITFEEIHRNGAIAYAIYNYVLHTNDTSYLEDYGRKVLVAIARFWAQ
;
A
#
# COMPACT_ATOMS: atom_id res chain seq x y z
N ASP A 1 -8.51 12.03 8.98
CA ASP A 1 -8.50 12.71 10.30
C ASP A 1 -7.22 12.34 11.01
N SER A 2 -6.13 13.02 10.72
CA SER A 2 -5.01 12.98 11.65
C SER A 2 -5.41 13.90 12.82
N ASN A 3 -5.60 13.33 13.97
CA ASN A 3 -5.72 14.08 15.23
C ASN A 3 -4.39 14.75 15.61
N HIS A 4 -3.42 14.75 14.70
CA HIS A 4 -2.08 15.24 14.92
C HIS A 4 -1.83 16.45 14.04
N ASN A 5 -1.62 17.61 14.67
CA ASN A 5 -1.22 18.86 14.01
C ASN A 5 0.28 18.93 13.69
N GLU A 6 1.04 17.87 13.94
CA GLU A 6 2.47 17.83 13.72
C GLU A 6 2.82 17.45 12.28
N MET A 7 3.79 18.16 11.71
CA MET A 7 4.40 17.79 10.44
C MET A 7 5.37 16.63 10.63
N PHE A 8 5.01 15.44 10.14
CA PHE A 8 5.86 14.24 10.21
C PHE A 8 6.94 14.18 9.13
N TRP A 9 6.78 14.97 8.08
CA TRP A 9 7.66 15.02 6.92
C TRP A 9 8.48 16.28 6.89
N ARG A 10 9.69 16.19 6.36
CA ARG A 10 10.51 17.33 5.95
C ARG A 10 11.02 17.11 4.52
N GLU A 11 11.39 18.17 3.86
CA GLU A 11 12.03 18.09 2.55
C GLU A 11 13.42 17.46 2.70
N ASP A 12 13.74 16.49 1.85
CA ASP A 12 15.08 15.93 1.69
C ASP A 12 15.77 16.59 0.49
N SER A 13 15.12 16.55 -0.67
CA SER A 13 15.62 17.18 -1.88
C SER A 13 14.50 17.44 -2.88
N LYS A 14 14.71 18.39 -3.78
CA LYS A 14 13.82 18.67 -4.90
C LYS A 14 14.55 19.28 -6.07
N LYS A 15 13.91 19.22 -7.23
CA LYS A 15 14.37 19.95 -8.42
C LYS A 15 13.18 20.19 -9.34
N SER A 16 13.03 21.44 -9.81
CA SER A 16 12.09 21.80 -10.85
C SER A 16 12.82 22.01 -12.19
N GLY A 17 12.38 21.33 -13.22
CA GLY A 17 12.79 21.52 -14.59
C GLY A 17 11.65 22.10 -15.44
N GLU A 18 11.88 22.36 -16.74
CA GLU A 18 10.85 22.93 -17.60
C GLU A 18 9.68 21.99 -17.90
N LYS A 19 9.94 20.69 -17.99
CA LYS A 19 8.92 19.65 -18.28
C LYS A 19 9.09 18.43 -17.41
N ASN A 20 9.82 18.59 -16.31
CA ASN A 20 10.07 17.54 -15.33
C ASN A 20 10.29 18.15 -13.95
N GLY A 21 10.29 17.32 -12.93
CA GLY A 21 10.65 17.72 -11.58
C GLY A 21 10.48 16.55 -10.63
N PHE A 22 11.09 16.67 -9.46
CA PHE A 22 10.90 15.72 -8.38
C PHE A 22 10.86 16.42 -7.02
N VAL A 23 10.22 15.77 -6.08
CA VAL A 23 10.29 16.06 -4.64
C VAL A 23 10.60 14.76 -3.93
N CYS A 24 11.57 14.80 -3.03
CA CYS A 24 11.86 13.74 -2.08
C CYS A 24 11.57 14.26 -0.67
N ALA A 25 10.66 13.57 0.02
CA ALA A 25 10.33 13.84 1.41
C ALA A 25 10.86 12.72 2.30
N ILE A 26 11.24 13.07 3.52
CA ILE A 26 11.76 12.14 4.51
C ILE A 26 11.01 12.31 5.84
N THR A 27 10.67 11.19 6.50
CA THR A 27 10.05 11.23 7.83
C THR A 27 11.06 11.66 8.89
N LYS A 28 10.61 12.46 9.86
CA LYS A 28 11.49 13.05 10.89
C LYS A 28 12.07 12.01 11.86
N LYS A 29 11.31 10.97 12.21
CA LYS A 29 11.74 9.96 13.22
C LYS A 29 12.37 8.71 12.60
N THR A 30 11.81 8.23 11.50
CA THR A 30 12.19 6.92 10.93
C THR A 30 13.14 7.04 9.73
N ASN A 31 13.42 8.27 9.27
CA ASN A 31 14.22 8.54 8.06
C ASN A 31 13.74 7.80 6.81
N PHE A 32 12.45 7.46 6.75
CA PHE A 32 11.84 6.83 5.59
C PHE A 32 11.63 7.85 4.49
N LYS A 33 12.13 7.59 3.29
CA LYS A 33 12.02 8.51 2.14
C LYS A 33 10.95 8.07 1.15
N VAL A 34 10.25 9.06 0.62
CA VAL A 34 9.36 8.93 -0.53
C VAL A 34 9.77 9.97 -1.57
N ALA A 35 10.10 9.50 -2.75
CA ALA A 35 10.41 10.36 -3.90
C ALA A 35 9.29 10.29 -4.94
N VAL A 36 8.83 11.45 -5.36
CA VAL A 36 7.81 11.62 -6.42
C VAL A 36 8.44 12.39 -7.56
N ALA A 37 8.40 11.86 -8.78
CA ALA A 37 8.88 12.56 -9.96
C ALA A 37 7.78 12.66 -11.01
N MET A 38 7.80 13.75 -11.74
CA MET A 38 6.91 13.97 -12.89
C MET A 38 7.70 14.28 -14.14
N ARG A 39 7.12 13.92 -15.28
CA ARG A 39 7.55 14.35 -16.62
C ARG A 39 6.34 14.46 -17.53
N TYR A 40 6.32 15.46 -18.41
CA TYR A 40 5.19 15.67 -19.32
C TYR A 40 5.63 16.25 -20.65
N TYR A 41 4.71 16.23 -21.62
CA TYR A 41 4.80 16.93 -22.90
C TYR A 41 3.39 17.26 -23.40
N PHE A 42 3.33 18.15 -24.38
CA PHE A 42 2.08 18.59 -25.01
C PHE A 42 2.01 18.16 -26.45
N GLU A 43 0.80 17.90 -26.91
CA GLU A 43 0.48 17.70 -28.31
C GLU A 43 -0.65 18.63 -28.75
N LYS A 44 -0.61 19.09 -30.00
CA LYS A 44 -1.69 19.72 -30.72
C LYS A 44 -1.93 18.92 -31.99
N ASN A 45 -3.14 18.38 -32.17
CA ASN A 45 -3.53 17.58 -33.33
C ASN A 45 -2.55 16.38 -33.59
N ASN A 46 -2.11 15.71 -32.53
CA ASN A 46 -1.15 14.59 -32.51
C ASN A 46 0.32 14.98 -32.84
N GLU A 47 0.65 16.25 -32.89
CA GLU A 47 2.05 16.72 -33.04
C GLU A 47 2.54 17.32 -31.75
N GLN A 48 3.74 16.93 -31.31
CA GLN A 48 4.34 17.48 -30.09
C GLN A 48 4.64 18.96 -30.29
N ILE A 49 4.21 19.78 -29.33
CA ILE A 49 4.44 21.22 -29.32
C ILE A 49 5.23 21.67 -28.10
N GLU A 50 5.97 22.77 -28.27
CA GLU A 50 6.65 23.44 -27.20
C GLU A 50 5.78 24.52 -26.58
N ILE A 51 5.69 24.56 -25.25
CA ILE A 51 4.93 25.54 -24.49
C ILE A 51 5.87 26.17 -23.46
N LYS A 52 5.80 27.48 -23.32
CA LYS A 52 6.56 28.21 -22.29
C LYS A 52 6.04 27.82 -20.91
N VAL A 53 6.96 27.46 -20.02
CA VAL A 53 6.67 26.98 -18.68
C VAL A 53 7.29 27.87 -17.63
N ASN A 54 6.51 28.28 -16.64
CA ASN A 54 6.98 28.96 -15.44
C ASN A 54 7.14 27.94 -14.32
N LYS A 55 8.35 27.83 -13.78
CA LYS A 55 8.66 26.89 -12.66
C LYS A 55 8.15 27.47 -11.35
N ILE A 56 7.61 26.58 -10.51
CA ILE A 56 7.14 26.92 -9.15
C ILE A 56 7.87 25.99 -8.19
N GLU A 57 8.57 26.57 -7.24
CA GLU A 57 9.21 25.83 -6.14
C GLU A 57 8.77 26.42 -4.80
N LYS A 58 8.26 25.54 -3.91
CA LYS A 58 7.94 25.84 -2.52
C LYS A 58 8.41 24.68 -1.66
N GLU A 59 8.38 24.80 -0.35
CA GLU A 59 8.67 23.69 0.55
C GLU A 59 7.79 22.47 0.25
N LEU A 60 8.42 21.31 0.09
CA LEU A 60 7.76 20.03 -0.27
C LEU A 60 6.94 20.08 -1.57
N TYR A 61 7.24 21.04 -2.45
CA TYR A 61 6.45 21.25 -3.66
C TYR A 61 7.32 21.68 -4.85
N VAL A 62 7.12 21.02 -5.99
CA VAL A 62 7.55 21.49 -7.29
C VAL A 62 6.38 21.48 -8.27
N GLY A 63 6.26 22.49 -9.08
CA GLY A 63 5.19 22.63 -10.05
C GLY A 63 5.64 23.39 -11.30
N ASN A 64 4.81 23.28 -12.30
CA ASN A 64 4.95 24.05 -13.54
C ASN A 64 3.60 24.70 -13.86
N CYS A 65 3.63 25.99 -14.17
CA CYS A 65 2.48 26.73 -14.67
C CYS A 65 2.71 27.11 -16.13
N PHE A 66 1.70 26.93 -16.94
CA PHE A 66 1.75 27.27 -18.37
C PHE A 66 0.37 27.73 -18.85
N GLU A 67 0.38 28.53 -19.90
CA GLU A 67 -0.82 29.00 -20.56
C GLU A 67 -0.82 28.53 -22.01
N VAL A 68 -1.97 28.05 -22.47
CA VAL A 68 -2.16 27.59 -23.84
C VAL A 68 -3.32 28.36 -24.46
N TYR A 69 -3.05 29.01 -25.58
CA TYR A 69 -4.12 29.60 -26.37
C TYR A 69 -4.77 28.49 -27.22
N ALA A 70 -5.97 28.11 -26.82
CA ALA A 70 -6.69 27.02 -27.47
C ALA A 70 -7.50 27.53 -28.69
N GLU A 71 -7.17 27.02 -29.86
CA GLU A 71 -7.88 27.33 -31.12
C GLU A 71 -9.10 26.42 -31.27
N LYS A 72 -10.22 26.99 -31.71
CA LYS A 72 -11.45 26.24 -31.98
C LYS A 72 -11.20 25.16 -33.06
N GLY A 73 -11.58 23.93 -32.75
CA GLY A 73 -11.44 22.79 -33.67
C GLY A 73 -10.06 22.07 -33.55
N SER A 74 -9.13 22.58 -32.77
CA SER A 74 -7.88 21.87 -32.46
C SER A 74 -7.99 21.03 -31.21
N ASN A 75 -7.33 19.86 -31.20
CA ASN A 75 -7.22 18.97 -30.05
C ASN A 75 -5.88 19.22 -29.35
N TYR A 76 -5.93 19.51 -28.05
CA TYR A 76 -4.75 19.67 -27.19
C TYR A 76 -4.71 18.57 -26.15
N VAL A 77 -3.56 17.90 -26.05
CA VAL A 77 -3.35 16.80 -25.11
C VAL A 77 -2.13 17.07 -24.25
N LEU A 78 -2.31 16.97 -22.92
CA LEU A 78 -1.18 16.94 -21.96
C LEU A 78 -0.93 15.48 -21.55
N HIS A 79 0.22 14.96 -21.93
CA HIS A 79 0.71 13.66 -21.44
C HIS A 79 1.58 13.86 -20.21
N LYS A 80 1.07 13.45 -19.04
CA LYS A 80 1.80 13.57 -17.78
C LYS A 80 2.09 12.19 -17.19
N TYR A 81 3.36 11.90 -16.94
CA TYR A 81 3.87 10.69 -16.32
C TYR A 81 4.36 11.00 -14.92
N VAL A 82 3.93 10.22 -13.94
CA VAL A 82 4.32 10.37 -12.54
C VAL A 82 4.77 9.01 -12.03
N SER A 83 5.85 9.00 -11.26
CA SER A 83 6.31 7.83 -10.53
C SER A 83 6.48 8.18 -9.05
N VAL A 84 6.21 7.21 -8.19
CA VAL A 84 6.38 7.32 -6.73
C VAL A 84 7.19 6.11 -6.29
N LEU A 85 8.33 6.34 -5.67
CA LEU A 85 9.18 5.29 -5.10
C LEU A 85 9.56 5.65 -3.67
N SER A 86 9.95 4.64 -2.89
CA SER A 86 10.33 4.85 -1.50
C SER A 86 11.49 3.95 -1.08
N THR A 87 12.07 4.24 0.07
CA THR A 87 13.13 3.41 0.68
C THR A 87 12.65 2.05 1.18
N LEU A 88 11.36 1.73 1.02
CA LEU A 88 10.87 0.36 1.20
C LEU A 88 11.55 -0.62 0.24
N ASN A 89 11.78 -0.21 -1.00
CA ASN A 89 12.31 -1.06 -2.08
C ASN A 89 13.61 -0.54 -2.72
N TYR A 90 14.08 0.63 -2.34
CA TYR A 90 15.26 1.28 -2.89
C TYR A 90 16.17 1.76 -1.76
N SER A 91 17.48 1.81 -2.02
CA SER A 91 18.39 2.40 -1.04
C SER A 91 18.16 3.91 -0.93
N ASP A 92 18.54 4.46 0.21
CA ASP A 92 18.47 5.89 0.51
C ASP A 92 19.18 6.76 -0.54
N LEU A 93 20.33 6.30 -1.02
CA LEU A 93 21.15 6.99 -2.03
C LEU A 93 20.61 6.88 -3.45
N SER A 94 19.76 5.88 -3.76
CA SER A 94 19.33 5.59 -5.12
C SER A 94 17.87 5.93 -5.41
N VAL A 95 17.06 6.25 -4.42
CA VAL A 95 15.60 6.41 -4.58
C VAL A 95 15.24 7.56 -5.54
N VAL A 96 16.00 8.67 -5.51
CA VAL A 96 15.77 9.84 -6.39
C VAL A 96 16.12 9.50 -7.84
N ASP A 97 17.29 8.91 -8.08
CA ASP A 97 17.69 8.51 -9.43
C ASP A 97 16.77 7.44 -9.99
N ALA A 98 16.35 6.49 -9.15
CA ALA A 98 15.42 5.45 -9.52
C ALA A 98 14.04 6.00 -9.93
N VAL A 99 13.49 6.97 -9.19
CA VAL A 99 12.19 7.56 -9.52
C VAL A 99 12.25 8.38 -10.80
N MET A 100 13.34 9.13 -11.02
CA MET A 100 13.56 9.89 -12.24
C MET A 100 13.70 8.97 -13.47
N LYS A 101 14.48 7.90 -13.33
CA LYS A 101 14.61 6.87 -14.37
C LYS A 101 13.27 6.22 -14.67
N LYS A 102 12.53 5.81 -13.66
CA LYS A 102 11.20 5.18 -13.82
C LYS A 102 10.22 6.08 -14.57
N THR A 103 10.24 7.39 -14.26
CA THR A 103 9.40 8.38 -14.94
C THR A 103 9.81 8.58 -16.40
N ASN A 104 11.12 8.60 -16.69
CA ASN A 104 11.63 8.66 -18.06
C ASN A 104 11.25 7.42 -18.86
N ASP A 105 11.38 6.24 -18.26
CA ASP A 105 10.97 4.97 -18.90
C ASP A 105 9.48 4.96 -19.20
N ALA A 106 8.63 5.43 -18.27
CA ALA A 106 7.19 5.55 -18.49
C ALA A 106 6.86 6.46 -19.70
N LYS A 107 7.53 7.62 -19.81
CA LYS A 107 7.38 8.50 -20.97
C LYS A 107 7.81 7.80 -22.26
N ARG A 108 8.94 7.06 -22.24
CA ARG A 108 9.47 6.34 -23.43
C ARG A 108 8.53 5.22 -23.88
N ILE A 109 7.91 4.51 -22.93
CA ILE A 109 6.91 3.47 -23.22
C ILE A 109 5.65 4.08 -23.84
N GLY A 110 5.23 5.25 -23.39
CA GLY A 110 4.05 5.95 -23.88
C GLY A 110 2.74 5.50 -23.24
N PHE A 111 1.73 6.38 -23.35
CA PHE A 111 0.44 6.20 -22.68
C PHE A 111 -0.29 4.94 -23.14
N ASP A 112 -0.38 4.70 -24.45
CA ASP A 112 -1.16 3.60 -25.01
C ASP A 112 -0.64 2.22 -24.56
N ILE A 113 0.67 2.05 -24.56
CA ILE A 113 1.29 0.79 -24.09
C ILE A 113 1.09 0.61 -22.59
N LEU A 114 1.25 1.69 -21.80
CA LEU A 114 0.98 1.64 -20.36
C LEU A 114 -0.49 1.30 -20.08
N LEU A 115 -1.42 1.90 -20.81
CA LEU A 115 -2.85 1.61 -20.69
C LEU A 115 -3.17 0.16 -21.08
N LEU A 116 -2.58 -0.33 -22.17
CA LEU A 116 -2.74 -1.72 -22.59
C LEU A 116 -2.26 -2.70 -21.52
N ASN A 117 -1.07 -2.44 -20.96
CA ASN A 117 -0.51 -3.27 -19.89
C ASN A 117 -1.36 -3.22 -18.61
N HIS A 118 -1.87 -2.06 -18.26
CA HIS A 118 -2.80 -1.87 -17.14
C HIS A 118 -4.09 -2.68 -17.35
N LYS A 119 -4.72 -2.57 -18.53
CA LYS A 119 -5.92 -3.34 -18.87
C LYS A 119 -5.67 -4.85 -18.79
N LYS A 120 -4.54 -5.35 -19.31
CA LYS A 120 -4.17 -6.77 -19.22
C LYS A 120 -3.99 -7.25 -17.78
N ALA A 121 -3.36 -6.42 -16.92
CA ALA A 121 -3.19 -6.75 -15.50
C ALA A 121 -4.54 -6.86 -14.78
N TRP A 122 -5.44 -5.91 -15.00
CA TRP A 122 -6.79 -5.95 -14.43
C TRP A 122 -7.64 -7.09 -15.01
N GLN A 123 -7.54 -7.39 -16.31
CA GLN A 123 -8.23 -8.50 -16.91
C GLN A 123 -7.86 -9.83 -16.24
N LYS A 124 -6.57 -10.02 -15.90
CA LYS A 124 -6.12 -11.20 -15.15
C LYS A 124 -6.74 -11.27 -13.76
N ILE A 125 -6.91 -10.13 -13.06
CA ILE A 125 -7.59 -10.08 -11.77
C ILE A 125 -9.07 -10.43 -11.95
N TRP A 126 -9.76 -9.77 -12.85
CA TRP A 126 -11.18 -9.98 -13.09
C TRP A 126 -11.52 -11.40 -13.53
N SER A 127 -10.64 -12.08 -14.28
CA SER A 127 -10.89 -13.47 -14.68
C SER A 127 -11.04 -14.44 -13.51
N ASN A 128 -10.48 -14.10 -12.34
CA ASN A 128 -10.55 -14.93 -11.13
C ASN A 128 -11.54 -14.38 -10.07
N ALA A 129 -11.76 -13.09 -10.05
CA ALA A 129 -12.45 -12.42 -8.94
C ALA A 129 -13.85 -11.91 -9.29
N ASP A 130 -14.23 -11.89 -10.58
CA ASP A 130 -15.52 -11.34 -11.00
C ASP A 130 -16.69 -12.19 -10.52
N VAL A 131 -17.75 -11.52 -10.11
CA VAL A 131 -19.04 -12.12 -9.73
C VAL A 131 -20.13 -11.58 -10.66
N SER A 132 -20.91 -12.47 -11.25
CA SER A 132 -22.02 -12.09 -12.14
C SER A 132 -23.35 -12.16 -11.39
N ILE A 133 -24.05 -11.03 -11.35
CA ILE A 133 -25.40 -10.90 -10.77
C ILE A 133 -26.37 -10.57 -11.90
N LYS A 134 -27.35 -11.45 -12.14
CA LYS A 134 -28.37 -11.25 -13.15
C LYS A 134 -29.61 -10.61 -12.52
N GLY A 135 -30.21 -9.63 -13.21
CA GLY A 135 -31.47 -8.99 -12.80
C GLY A 135 -31.32 -7.74 -11.94
N ASP A 136 -30.13 -7.46 -11.39
CA ASP A 136 -29.87 -6.23 -10.61
C ASP A 136 -28.54 -5.58 -11.01
N LEU A 137 -28.61 -4.55 -11.83
CA LEU A 137 -27.45 -3.79 -12.29
C LEU A 137 -26.75 -3.00 -11.17
N LYS A 138 -27.52 -2.55 -10.16
CA LYS A 138 -26.93 -1.79 -9.03
C LYS A 138 -26.12 -2.72 -8.14
N ALA A 139 -26.65 -3.90 -7.82
CA ALA A 139 -25.91 -4.92 -7.08
C ALA A 139 -24.68 -5.38 -7.85
N GLN A 140 -24.77 -5.59 -9.17
CA GLN A 140 -23.63 -5.92 -10.02
C GLN A 140 -22.53 -4.86 -9.97
N GLN A 141 -22.90 -3.59 -10.06
CA GLN A 141 -21.95 -2.49 -9.96
C GLN A 141 -21.31 -2.41 -8.58
N ALA A 142 -22.12 -2.55 -7.53
CA ALA A 142 -21.64 -2.47 -6.13
C ALA A 142 -20.64 -3.57 -5.80
N ILE A 143 -20.89 -4.83 -6.18
CA ILE A 143 -19.95 -5.92 -5.91
C ILE A 143 -18.63 -5.74 -6.66
N ARG A 144 -18.68 -5.34 -7.93
CA ARG A 144 -17.46 -5.06 -8.71
C ARG A 144 -16.67 -3.88 -8.14
N PHE A 145 -17.35 -2.84 -7.67
CA PHE A 145 -16.69 -1.71 -7.01
C PHE A 145 -15.96 -2.15 -5.73
N ASN A 146 -16.58 -2.99 -4.89
CA ASN A 146 -15.95 -3.50 -3.68
C ASN A 146 -14.75 -4.40 -3.99
N ILE A 147 -14.85 -5.28 -4.99
CA ILE A 147 -13.74 -6.11 -5.47
C ILE A 147 -12.59 -5.22 -5.95
N PHE A 148 -12.89 -4.19 -6.74
CA PHE A 148 -11.89 -3.22 -7.21
C PHE A 148 -11.20 -2.52 -6.04
N GLN A 149 -11.93 -2.06 -5.03
CA GLN A 149 -11.37 -1.39 -3.85
C GLN A 149 -10.39 -2.28 -3.08
N LEU A 150 -10.70 -3.56 -2.89
CA LEU A 150 -9.80 -4.50 -2.22
C LEU A 150 -8.53 -4.75 -3.04
N TYR A 151 -8.64 -5.00 -4.33
CA TYR A 151 -7.47 -5.26 -5.18
C TYR A 151 -6.58 -4.05 -5.42
N GLN A 152 -7.11 -2.82 -5.42
CA GLN A 152 -6.25 -1.63 -5.51
C GLN A 152 -5.48 -1.36 -4.20
N THR A 153 -5.98 -1.87 -3.07
CA THR A 153 -5.36 -1.67 -1.76
C THR A 153 -4.15 -2.59 -1.56
N TYR A 154 -4.23 -3.85 -2.04
CA TYR A 154 -3.22 -4.84 -1.76
C TYR A 154 -2.96 -5.77 -2.95
N THR A 155 -1.69 -6.02 -3.24
CA THR A 155 -1.26 -6.85 -4.38
C THR A 155 -0.54 -8.13 -3.99
N GLY A 156 -0.20 -8.32 -2.73
CA GLY A 156 0.57 -9.47 -2.24
C GLY A 156 2.02 -9.54 -2.70
N LYS A 157 2.61 -8.43 -3.16
CA LYS A 157 3.98 -8.43 -3.70
C LYS A 157 5.07 -8.18 -2.65
N ASN A 158 4.70 -7.72 -1.46
CA ASN A 158 5.66 -7.35 -0.43
C ASN A 158 5.11 -7.69 0.96
N PRO A 159 5.80 -8.54 1.75
CA PRO A 159 5.37 -8.92 3.10
C PRO A 159 5.44 -7.78 4.12
N LYS A 160 6.12 -6.67 3.80
CA LYS A 160 6.18 -5.47 4.67
C LYS A 160 4.93 -4.58 4.57
N LEU A 161 4.00 -4.91 3.65
CA LEU A 161 2.75 -4.18 3.46
C LEU A 161 1.58 -4.96 4.00
N ASN A 162 0.59 -4.24 4.50
CA ASN A 162 -0.68 -4.79 4.96
C ASN A 162 -1.85 -3.89 4.52
N ILE A 163 -3.05 -4.21 4.98
CA ILE A 163 -4.30 -3.55 4.61
C ILE A 163 -4.82 -2.79 5.83
N GLY A 164 -5.01 -1.48 5.69
CA GLY A 164 -5.72 -0.69 6.71
C GLY A 164 -7.23 -0.90 6.61
N PRO A 165 -7.99 -0.75 7.71
CA PRO A 165 -9.42 -1.08 7.77
C PRO A 165 -10.30 -0.22 6.85
N LYS A 166 -9.82 0.95 6.41
CA LYS A 166 -10.53 1.82 5.45
C LYS A 166 -10.00 1.70 4.02
N GLY A 167 -9.07 0.77 3.76
CA GLY A 167 -8.48 0.55 2.44
C GLY A 167 -7.60 1.70 1.97
N PHE A 168 -7.34 1.73 0.67
CA PHE A 168 -6.39 2.67 0.07
C PHE A 168 -6.83 4.14 0.14
N THR A 169 -8.11 4.41 0.04
CA THR A 169 -8.67 5.78 0.00
C THR A 169 -9.07 6.33 1.36
N GLY A 170 -9.00 5.52 2.41
CA GLY A 170 -9.39 5.91 3.76
C GLY A 170 -8.21 6.40 4.58
N GLU A 171 -8.14 7.70 4.87
CA GLU A 171 -7.11 8.28 5.73
C GLU A 171 -7.38 8.04 7.23
N LYS A 172 -8.62 7.74 7.60
CA LYS A 172 -8.95 7.38 8.97
C LYS A 172 -8.16 6.16 9.40
N TYR A 173 -7.74 6.16 10.64
CA TYR A 173 -6.84 5.15 11.24
C TYR A 173 -5.41 5.15 10.66
N GLY A 174 -4.99 6.21 9.95
CA GLY A 174 -3.62 6.42 9.50
C GLY A 174 -3.06 5.34 8.56
N GLY A 175 -3.91 4.49 7.97
CA GLY A 175 -3.46 3.33 7.18
C GLY A 175 -2.83 2.21 7.99
N ALA A 176 -2.92 2.25 9.32
CA ALA A 176 -2.38 1.22 10.20
C ALA A 176 -3.15 -0.09 10.06
N THR A 177 -2.49 -1.19 10.43
CA THR A 177 -3.05 -2.54 10.38
C THR A 177 -3.86 -2.81 11.63
N TYR A 178 -5.04 -3.38 11.45
CA TYR A 178 -5.91 -3.91 12.47
C TYR A 178 -6.17 -5.41 12.21
N TRP A 179 -6.91 -6.08 13.08
CA TRP A 179 -7.32 -7.48 12.92
C TRP A 179 -8.33 -7.72 11.79
N ASP A 180 -8.91 -6.64 11.25
CA ASP A 180 -9.80 -6.66 10.07
C ASP A 180 -9.15 -7.35 8.87
N THR A 181 -7.84 -7.24 8.72
CA THR A 181 -7.10 -7.90 7.65
C THR A 181 -7.26 -9.40 7.73
N GLU A 182 -7.05 -9.99 8.90
CA GLU A 182 -7.13 -11.43 9.12
C GLU A 182 -8.57 -11.93 9.07
N ALA A 183 -9.51 -11.18 9.68
CA ALA A 183 -10.90 -11.61 9.79
C ALA A 183 -11.70 -11.48 8.49
N TYR A 184 -11.43 -10.42 7.70
CA TYR A 184 -12.30 -10.06 6.56
C TYR A 184 -11.56 -10.01 5.21
N CYS A 185 -10.35 -9.46 5.16
CA CYS A 185 -9.63 -9.30 3.89
C CYS A 185 -8.97 -10.60 3.44
N LEU A 186 -8.33 -11.33 4.34
CA LEU A 186 -7.62 -12.57 4.00
C LEU A 186 -8.56 -13.62 3.41
N PRO A 187 -9.77 -13.90 3.96
CA PRO A 187 -10.72 -14.81 3.33
C PRO A 187 -11.11 -14.44 1.90
N PHE A 188 -11.22 -13.14 1.60
CA PHE A 188 -11.46 -12.66 0.24
C PHE A 188 -10.32 -13.05 -0.69
N PHE A 189 -9.07 -12.75 -0.33
CA PHE A 189 -7.91 -13.08 -1.16
C PHE A 189 -7.69 -14.60 -1.29
N LEU A 190 -7.99 -15.38 -0.27
CA LEU A 190 -7.94 -16.86 -0.37
C LEU A 190 -8.86 -17.42 -1.45
N LYS A 191 -9.98 -16.73 -1.74
CA LYS A 191 -10.98 -17.18 -2.72
C LYS A 191 -10.79 -16.60 -4.12
N THR A 192 -10.15 -15.43 -4.23
CA THR A 192 -10.14 -14.64 -5.46
C THR A 192 -8.74 -14.42 -6.04
N ALA A 193 -7.69 -14.69 -5.28
CA ALA A 193 -6.30 -14.44 -5.66
C ALA A 193 -5.44 -15.71 -5.59
N PRO A 194 -4.25 -15.72 -6.21
CA PRO A 194 -3.24 -16.73 -5.94
C PRO A 194 -2.89 -16.79 -4.45
N LYS A 195 -2.60 -18.01 -3.95
CA LYS A 195 -2.32 -18.26 -2.52
C LYS A 195 -1.19 -17.37 -1.95
N GLU A 196 -0.25 -16.97 -2.80
CA GLU A 196 0.88 -16.12 -2.46
C GLU A 196 0.43 -14.76 -1.90
N VAL A 197 -0.71 -14.24 -2.35
CA VAL A 197 -1.26 -12.96 -1.88
C VAL A 197 -1.63 -13.06 -0.39
N ALA A 198 -2.39 -14.07 -0.02
CA ALA A 198 -2.75 -14.33 1.38
C ALA A 198 -1.53 -14.69 2.23
N ARG A 199 -0.58 -15.45 1.65
CA ARG A 199 0.69 -15.82 2.32
C ARG A 199 1.49 -14.61 2.77
N GLN A 200 1.58 -13.57 1.94
CA GLN A 200 2.31 -12.35 2.29
C GLN A 200 1.68 -11.61 3.48
N LEU A 201 0.35 -11.58 3.60
CA LEU A 201 -0.32 -11.00 4.77
C LEU A 201 0.03 -11.73 6.08
N LEU A 202 0.20 -13.05 6.00
CA LEU A 202 0.59 -13.86 7.15
C LEU A 202 2.08 -13.77 7.47
N ILE A 203 2.95 -13.61 6.46
CA ILE A 203 4.38 -13.34 6.66
C ILE A 203 4.58 -11.98 7.32
N TYR A 204 3.77 -10.96 6.97
CA TYR A 204 3.78 -9.67 7.67
C TYR A 204 3.61 -9.84 9.19
N ARG A 205 2.71 -10.69 9.65
CA ARG A 205 2.54 -10.98 11.08
C ARG A 205 3.72 -11.75 11.67
N TYR A 206 4.29 -12.69 10.92
CA TYR A 206 5.50 -13.39 11.36
C TYR A 206 6.69 -12.44 11.54
N GLU A 207 6.90 -11.51 10.65
CA GLU A 207 7.99 -10.51 10.76
C GLU A 207 7.84 -9.58 11.97
N GLN A 208 6.65 -9.52 12.56
CA GLN A 208 6.35 -8.74 13.78
C GLN A 208 6.29 -9.60 15.05
N LEU A 209 6.64 -10.87 14.99
CA LEU A 209 6.52 -11.80 16.12
C LEU A 209 7.32 -11.33 17.34
N ASP A 210 8.56 -10.89 17.15
CA ASP A 210 9.41 -10.43 18.25
C ASP A 210 8.79 -9.21 18.95
N ARG A 211 8.20 -8.29 18.20
CA ARG A 211 7.47 -7.16 18.77
C ARG A 211 6.20 -7.57 19.53
N ALA A 212 5.50 -8.58 19.04
CA ALA A 212 4.33 -9.12 19.73
C ALA A 212 4.75 -9.81 21.06
N ILE A 213 5.92 -10.42 21.11
CA ILE A 213 6.49 -10.98 22.35
C ILE A 213 6.85 -9.84 23.31
N GLU A 214 7.56 -8.80 22.85
CA GLU A 214 7.86 -7.61 23.65
C GLU A 214 6.59 -6.95 24.23
N ASN A 215 5.50 -6.89 23.44
CA ASN A 215 4.22 -6.36 23.92
C ASN A 215 3.62 -7.19 25.05
N ALA A 216 3.68 -8.52 24.95
CA ALA A 216 3.21 -9.42 26.00
C ALA A 216 4.09 -9.29 27.28
N GLU A 217 5.40 -9.20 27.13
CA GLU A 217 6.33 -9.04 28.26
C GLU A 217 6.08 -7.75 29.05
N LYS A 218 5.75 -6.64 28.38
CA LYS A 218 5.36 -5.38 29.03
C LYS A 218 4.12 -5.51 29.93
N LEU A 219 3.27 -6.50 29.65
CA LEU A 219 2.06 -6.81 30.42
C LEU A 219 2.28 -7.93 31.45
N GLY A 220 3.51 -8.39 31.63
CA GLY A 220 3.87 -9.42 32.62
C GLY A 220 3.78 -10.86 32.13
N PHE A 221 3.48 -11.09 30.85
CA PHE A 221 3.57 -12.43 30.26
C PHE A 221 5.03 -12.84 30.05
N SER A 222 5.26 -14.13 29.93
CA SER A 222 6.65 -14.67 29.87
C SER A 222 6.77 -15.84 28.88
N LYS A 223 7.94 -16.46 28.83
CA LYS A 223 8.21 -17.70 28.07
C LYS A 223 7.91 -17.60 26.56
N GLY A 224 8.07 -16.41 25.98
CA GLY A 224 7.81 -16.17 24.56
C GLY A 224 6.31 -16.20 24.21
N ALA A 225 5.44 -15.82 25.13
CA ALA A 225 4.06 -15.48 24.86
C ALA A 225 4.00 -14.24 23.96
N ALA A 226 3.12 -14.21 22.97
CA ALA A 226 2.98 -13.07 22.08
C ALA A 226 1.58 -12.46 22.16
N LEU A 227 1.51 -11.13 22.29
CA LEU A 227 0.29 -10.35 22.12
C LEU A 227 0.52 -9.35 20.97
N TYR A 228 -0.07 -9.63 19.84
CA TYR A 228 0.01 -8.72 18.70
C TYR A 228 -0.66 -7.39 19.01
N PRO A 229 -0.13 -6.26 18.51
CA PRO A 229 -0.75 -4.96 18.75
C PRO A 229 -2.14 -4.90 18.12
N MET A 230 -3.03 -4.11 18.72
CA MET A 230 -4.35 -3.82 18.15
C MET A 230 -4.21 -3.00 16.88
N VAL A 231 -3.36 -1.97 16.92
CA VAL A 231 -3.10 -1.04 15.81
C VAL A 231 -1.62 -0.93 15.58
N THR A 232 -1.16 -1.22 14.39
CA THR A 232 0.28 -1.19 14.11
C THR A 232 0.61 -0.90 12.66
N MET A 233 1.83 -0.38 12.45
CA MET A 233 2.50 -0.33 11.15
C MET A 233 3.71 -1.26 11.07
N ASN A 234 4.44 -1.41 12.17
CA ASN A 234 5.72 -2.11 12.24
C ASN A 234 5.80 -3.15 13.37
N GLY A 235 4.68 -3.48 14.01
CA GLY A 235 4.63 -4.39 15.15
C GLY A 235 4.57 -3.68 16.51
N GLU A 236 4.80 -2.38 16.58
CA GLU A 236 4.59 -1.58 17.79
C GLU A 236 3.12 -1.16 17.90
N GLU A 237 2.58 -1.13 19.14
CA GLU A 237 1.23 -0.61 19.39
C GLU A 237 1.18 0.90 19.16
N CYS A 238 0.28 1.34 18.27
CA CYS A 238 0.14 2.75 17.91
C CYS A 238 -0.84 3.53 18.79
N HIS A 239 -1.64 2.85 19.62
CA HIS A 239 -2.65 3.46 20.50
C HIS A 239 -2.47 3.06 21.97
N ASN A 240 -1.26 3.24 22.49
CA ASN A 240 -0.90 2.84 23.86
C ASN A 240 -1.73 3.53 24.96
N GLU A 241 -2.29 4.72 24.68
CA GLU A 241 -3.12 5.49 25.61
C GLU A 241 -4.56 4.99 25.70
N TRP A 242 -4.97 4.09 24.82
CA TRP A 242 -6.32 3.52 24.83
C TRP A 242 -6.36 2.22 25.63
N GLU A 243 -7.11 2.19 26.70
CA GLU A 243 -7.32 1.02 27.54
C GLU A 243 -7.78 -0.21 26.74
N ILE A 244 -8.66 0.01 25.74
CA ILE A 244 -9.17 -1.03 24.84
C ILE A 244 -8.04 -1.79 24.10
N THR A 245 -6.86 -1.20 23.92
CA THR A 245 -5.72 -1.88 23.28
C THR A 245 -5.20 -3.06 24.12
N PHE A 246 -5.47 -3.08 25.40
CA PHE A 246 -5.10 -4.15 26.30
C PHE A 246 -6.22 -5.21 26.45
N GLU A 247 -7.46 -4.82 26.17
CA GLU A 247 -8.65 -5.68 26.36
C GLU A 247 -9.01 -6.48 25.09
N GLU A 248 -8.75 -5.92 23.91
CA GLU A 248 -9.09 -6.58 22.63
C GLU A 248 -8.12 -7.71 22.25
N ILE A 249 -7.97 -8.70 23.14
CA ILE A 249 -7.05 -9.84 22.95
C ILE A 249 -7.47 -10.80 21.83
N HIS A 250 -8.71 -10.71 21.36
CA HIS A 250 -9.25 -11.52 20.25
C HIS A 250 -8.48 -11.37 18.94
N ARG A 251 -7.70 -10.27 18.76
CA ARG A 251 -6.80 -10.09 17.61
C ARG A 251 -5.78 -11.22 17.46
N ASN A 252 -5.30 -11.80 18.56
CA ASN A 252 -4.49 -13.01 18.55
C ASN A 252 -5.24 -14.21 17.95
N GLY A 253 -6.51 -14.36 18.34
CA GLY A 253 -7.39 -15.38 17.80
C GLY A 253 -7.64 -15.20 16.30
N ALA A 254 -7.84 -13.98 15.84
CA ALA A 254 -8.01 -13.67 14.41
C ALA A 254 -6.79 -14.08 13.58
N ILE A 255 -5.56 -13.82 14.07
CA ILE A 255 -4.33 -14.23 13.40
C ILE A 255 -4.21 -15.76 13.35
N ALA A 256 -4.45 -16.45 14.47
CA ALA A 256 -4.42 -17.92 14.53
C ALA A 256 -5.45 -18.54 13.57
N TYR A 257 -6.66 -17.99 13.53
CA TYR A 257 -7.72 -18.41 12.63
C TYR A 257 -7.37 -18.18 11.16
N ALA A 258 -6.74 -17.06 10.85
CA ALA A 258 -6.28 -16.78 9.50
C ALA A 258 -5.20 -17.77 9.03
N ILE A 259 -4.24 -18.13 9.89
CA ILE A 259 -3.25 -19.17 9.60
C ILE A 259 -3.92 -20.52 9.35
N TYR A 260 -4.85 -20.91 10.22
CA TYR A 260 -5.63 -22.14 10.07
C TYR A 260 -6.36 -22.20 8.72
N ASN A 261 -7.10 -21.15 8.38
CA ASN A 261 -7.83 -21.07 7.10
C ASN A 261 -6.89 -21.10 5.90
N TYR A 262 -5.76 -20.42 5.98
CA TYR A 262 -4.77 -20.43 4.91
C TYR A 262 -4.26 -21.84 4.63
N VAL A 263 -3.80 -22.55 5.67
CA VAL A 263 -3.28 -23.90 5.55
C VAL A 263 -4.36 -24.87 5.06
N LEU A 264 -5.57 -24.77 5.62
CA LEU A 264 -6.70 -25.61 5.23
C LEU A 264 -7.06 -25.45 3.74
N HIS A 265 -7.03 -24.22 3.21
CA HIS A 265 -7.42 -23.95 1.82
C HIS A 265 -6.32 -24.22 0.81
N THR A 266 -5.06 -24.08 1.22
CA THR A 266 -3.93 -24.11 0.28
C THR A 266 -3.06 -25.35 0.36
N ASN A 267 -3.18 -26.12 1.47
CA ASN A 267 -2.26 -27.21 1.83
C ASN A 267 -0.78 -26.77 1.84
N ASP A 268 -0.50 -25.48 2.10
CA ASP A 268 0.86 -24.94 2.16
C ASP A 268 1.50 -25.25 3.52
N THR A 269 1.98 -26.50 3.68
CA THR A 269 2.68 -26.94 4.89
C THR A 269 4.03 -26.23 5.06
N SER A 270 4.67 -25.82 3.97
CA SER A 270 5.94 -25.08 4.03
C SER A 270 5.78 -23.73 4.77
N TYR A 271 4.67 -23.03 4.54
CA TYR A 271 4.37 -21.81 5.31
C TYR A 271 4.24 -22.13 6.81
N LEU A 272 3.55 -23.20 7.15
CA LEU A 272 3.37 -23.59 8.56
C LEU A 272 4.70 -23.93 9.23
N GLU A 273 5.57 -24.65 8.54
CA GLU A 273 6.89 -25.05 9.03
C GLU A 273 7.84 -23.86 9.21
N ASP A 274 7.90 -22.99 8.21
CA ASP A 274 8.85 -21.87 8.19
C ASP A 274 8.41 -20.71 9.10
N TYR A 275 7.11 -20.40 9.14
CA TYR A 275 6.54 -19.18 9.73
C TYR A 275 5.41 -19.45 10.73
N GLY A 276 4.33 -20.07 10.29
CA GLY A 276 3.05 -20.13 10.98
C GLY A 276 3.14 -20.83 12.32
N ARG A 277 3.91 -21.92 12.44
CA ARG A 277 4.11 -22.66 13.68
C ARG A 277 4.67 -21.78 14.80
N LYS A 278 5.61 -20.91 14.50
CA LYS A 278 6.22 -20.02 15.49
C LYS A 278 5.19 -19.02 16.03
N VAL A 279 4.39 -18.44 15.14
CA VAL A 279 3.31 -17.52 15.50
C VAL A 279 2.26 -18.23 16.37
N LEU A 280 1.78 -19.40 15.93
CA LEU A 280 0.76 -20.16 16.66
C LEU A 280 1.22 -20.58 18.05
N VAL A 281 2.47 -21.04 18.20
CA VAL A 281 3.03 -21.42 19.51
C VAL A 281 3.12 -20.21 20.45
N ALA A 282 3.56 -19.06 19.97
CA ALA A 282 3.65 -17.87 20.79
C ALA A 282 2.27 -17.31 21.20
N ILE A 283 1.28 -17.36 20.31
CA ILE A 283 -0.13 -17.04 20.62
C ILE A 283 -0.69 -18.03 21.64
N ALA A 284 -0.45 -19.33 21.46
CA ALA A 284 -0.92 -20.34 22.42
C ALA A 284 -0.32 -20.15 23.81
N ARG A 285 0.96 -19.78 23.92
CA ARG A 285 1.62 -19.44 25.19
C ARG A 285 0.97 -18.24 25.88
N PHE A 286 0.50 -17.25 25.10
CA PHE A 286 -0.24 -16.12 25.66
C PHE A 286 -1.58 -16.56 26.27
N TRP A 287 -2.33 -17.41 25.56
CA TRP A 287 -3.62 -17.92 26.07
C TRP A 287 -3.50 -18.91 27.25
N ALA A 288 -2.32 -19.49 27.46
CA ALA A 288 -2.07 -20.46 28.53
C ALA A 288 -1.64 -19.81 29.87
N GLN A 289 -1.44 -18.50 29.90
CA GLN A 289 -1.05 -17.71 31.07
C GLN A 289 -2.14 -16.76 31.51
#